data_160f3b6fe36f8b26613d3dd46c750ae5
#
_entry.id   160f3b6fe36f8b26613d3dd46c750ae5
#
_cell.length_a   1.000
_cell.length_b   1.000
_cell.length_c   1.000
_cell.angle_alpha   90.00
_cell.angle_beta   90.00
_cell.angle_gamma   90.00
#
_symmetry.space_group_name_H-M   'P 1'
#
loop_
_entity.id
_entity.type
_entity.pdbx_description
1 polymer ?
#
loop_
_entity_poly.entity_id
_entity_poly.type
_entity_poly.pdbx_seq_one_letter_code
_entity_poly.pdbx_strand_id
1 'polypeptide(L)'
;MATTQAIYKSWFVDFEPFDNVCPSDWGNGCVDDIAEFYDSMRKPLSSLERADMERIYPYYGAVSIVDYVDDFIFDGEYLLLSEDGIYVVDENGHPLLQHITGKFWANNHAHILKGKSGFNEDSLYLFLANTNMAPIVTGAAQPKINQANLKSFSITIPSNEVIENFNALIQPFFDQRLSNEAEVKKLESLKDLLLSRLVN
;
A
#
# COMPACT_ATOMS: atom_id res chain seq x y z
N MET A 1 9.33 -9.77 -2.68
CA MET A 1 8.06 -9.92 -1.93
C MET A 1 7.99 -11.24 -1.15
N ALA A 2 8.22 -12.45 -1.76
CA ALA A 2 8.17 -13.71 -0.99
C ALA A 2 9.15 -13.73 0.21
N THR A 3 10.35 -13.19 0.05
CA THR A 3 11.35 -13.11 1.13
C THR A 3 10.91 -12.18 2.26
N THR A 4 10.37 -11.00 1.97
CA THR A 4 9.88 -10.06 2.99
C THR A 4 8.66 -10.59 3.74
N GLN A 5 7.78 -11.34 3.06
CA GLN A 5 6.67 -12.04 3.69
C GLN A 5 7.16 -13.15 4.64
N ALA A 6 8.20 -13.91 4.25
CA ALA A 6 8.79 -14.92 5.12
C ALA A 6 9.44 -14.31 6.36
N ILE A 7 10.14 -13.18 6.20
CA ILE A 7 10.72 -12.43 7.33
C ILE A 7 9.61 -11.91 8.26
N TYR A 8 8.56 -11.31 7.69
CA TYR A 8 7.40 -10.86 8.48
C TYR A 8 6.80 -12.00 9.29
N LYS A 9 6.55 -13.16 8.63
CA LYS A 9 6.01 -14.34 9.30
C LYS A 9 6.91 -14.82 10.44
N SER A 10 8.21 -14.96 10.20
CA SER A 10 9.20 -15.34 11.22
C SER A 10 9.16 -14.41 12.44
N TRP A 11 9.07 -13.08 12.22
CA TRP A 11 9.16 -12.10 13.31
C TRP A 11 7.84 -11.90 14.06
N PHE A 12 6.70 -11.83 13.34
CA PHE A 12 5.43 -11.34 13.90
C PHE A 12 4.31 -12.40 13.96
N VAL A 13 4.55 -13.59 13.44
CA VAL A 13 3.63 -14.73 13.50
C VAL A 13 4.23 -15.89 14.27
N ASP A 14 5.45 -16.30 13.91
CA ASP A 14 6.14 -17.43 14.52
C ASP A 14 7.01 -16.98 15.71
N PHE A 15 7.33 -15.68 15.83
CA PHE A 15 8.13 -15.07 16.89
C PHE A 15 9.53 -15.70 17.04
N GLU A 16 10.12 -16.21 15.94
CA GLU A 16 11.40 -16.93 15.98
C GLU A 16 12.55 -16.10 16.60
N PRO A 17 12.71 -14.78 16.34
CA PRO A 17 13.73 -13.97 17.01
C PRO A 17 13.48 -13.76 18.52
N PHE A 18 12.33 -14.17 19.04
CA PHE A 18 11.84 -13.94 20.39
C PHE A 18 11.52 -15.27 21.10
N ASP A 19 12.32 -16.31 20.88
CA ASP A 19 12.16 -17.64 21.46
C ASP A 19 10.77 -18.28 21.20
N ASN A 20 10.15 -17.96 20.04
CA ASN A 20 8.83 -18.38 19.61
C ASN A 20 7.68 -17.94 20.56
N VAL A 21 7.87 -16.84 21.28
CA VAL A 21 6.87 -16.26 22.18
C VAL A 21 6.71 -14.78 21.86
N CYS A 22 5.45 -14.33 21.77
CA CYS A 22 5.19 -12.90 21.62
C CYS A 22 5.74 -12.14 22.82
N PRO A 23 6.62 -11.14 22.63
CA PRO A 23 7.18 -10.35 23.70
C PRO A 23 6.09 -9.65 24.54
N SER A 24 6.24 -9.66 25.85
CA SER A 24 5.24 -9.12 26.79
C SER A 24 5.18 -7.58 26.80
N ASP A 25 6.17 -6.92 26.23
CA ASP A 25 6.25 -5.46 26.06
C ASP A 25 5.55 -4.94 24.80
N TRP A 26 5.06 -5.84 23.93
CA TRP A 26 4.26 -5.45 22.80
C TRP A 26 2.87 -4.99 23.24
N GLY A 27 2.47 -3.82 22.74
CA GLY A 27 1.22 -3.17 23.13
C GLY A 27 0.04 -3.55 22.25
N ASN A 28 -1.16 -3.42 22.80
CA ASN A 28 -2.37 -3.38 21.99
C ASN A 28 -2.61 -1.93 21.54
N GLY A 29 -2.84 -1.76 20.26
CA GLY A 29 -3.15 -0.47 19.66
C GLY A 29 -4.11 -0.63 18.50
N CYS A 30 -4.16 0.37 17.64
CA CYS A 30 -4.99 0.36 16.44
C CYS A 30 -4.22 0.85 15.22
N VAL A 31 -4.81 0.70 14.04
CA VAL A 31 -4.17 1.13 12.79
C VAL A 31 -3.87 2.64 12.80
N ASP A 32 -4.73 3.46 13.47
CA ASP A 32 -4.47 4.90 13.61
C ASP A 32 -3.21 5.21 14.45
N ASP A 33 -2.68 4.27 15.21
CA ASP A 33 -1.43 4.46 15.96
C ASP A 33 -0.18 4.30 15.08
N ILE A 34 -0.26 3.53 14.00
CA ILE A 34 0.87 3.20 13.10
C ILE A 34 0.76 3.78 11.69
N ALA A 35 -0.41 4.32 11.32
CA ALA A 35 -0.67 4.89 10.00
C ALA A 35 -1.23 6.31 10.07
N GLU A 36 -0.68 7.19 9.25
CA GLU A 36 -1.23 8.52 9.00
C GLU A 36 -2.12 8.50 7.76
N PHE A 37 -3.28 9.17 7.82
CA PHE A 37 -4.31 9.14 6.78
C PHE A 37 -4.38 10.45 6.01
N TYR A 38 -4.29 10.36 4.69
CA TYR A 38 -4.33 11.49 3.75
C TYR A 38 -5.60 11.54 2.92
N ASP A 39 -6.65 10.86 3.34
CA ASP A 39 -7.93 10.75 2.61
C ASP A 39 -8.59 12.09 2.31
N SER A 40 -8.40 13.08 3.19
CA SER A 40 -8.93 14.43 3.00
C SER A 40 -8.35 15.17 1.80
N MET A 41 -7.20 14.74 1.29
CA MET A 41 -6.54 15.32 0.12
C MET A 41 -7.05 14.71 -1.20
N ARG A 42 -7.77 13.58 -1.14
CA ARG A 42 -8.31 12.91 -2.34
C ARG A 42 -9.29 13.82 -3.06
N LYS A 43 -9.23 13.83 -4.39
CA LYS A 43 -10.13 14.60 -5.24
C LYS A 43 -10.55 13.72 -6.42
N PRO A 44 -11.76 13.12 -6.36
CA PRO A 44 -12.26 12.33 -7.48
C PRO A 44 -12.49 13.23 -8.70
N LEU A 45 -12.08 12.74 -9.86
CA LEU A 45 -12.33 13.34 -11.16
C LEU A 45 -13.26 12.44 -11.96
N SER A 46 -14.29 13.02 -12.55
CA SER A 46 -15.17 12.32 -13.48
C SER A 46 -14.41 11.94 -14.76
N SER A 47 -14.94 10.99 -15.53
CA SER A 47 -14.37 10.62 -16.82
C SER A 47 -14.36 11.80 -17.81
N LEU A 48 -15.33 12.71 -17.68
CA LEU A 48 -15.42 13.89 -18.55
C LEU A 48 -14.30 14.89 -18.22
N GLU A 49 -14.02 15.14 -16.95
CA GLU A 49 -12.93 16.03 -16.53
C GLU A 49 -11.56 15.48 -16.97
N ARG A 50 -11.38 14.15 -16.96
CA ARG A 50 -10.12 13.50 -17.39
C ARG A 50 -9.96 13.41 -18.90
N ALA A 51 -11.06 13.49 -19.68
CA ALA A 51 -11.02 13.30 -21.13
C ALA A 51 -10.14 14.32 -21.86
N ASP A 52 -10.07 15.55 -21.36
CA ASP A 52 -9.32 16.65 -21.95
C ASP A 52 -7.93 16.85 -21.33
N MET A 53 -7.55 16.03 -20.34
CA MET A 53 -6.25 16.11 -19.64
C MET A 53 -5.13 15.41 -20.43
N GLU A 54 -3.92 15.94 -20.36
CA GLU A 54 -2.72 15.24 -20.82
C GLU A 54 -2.44 14.02 -19.93
N ARG A 55 -2.00 12.91 -20.51
CA ARG A 55 -1.80 11.63 -19.82
C ARG A 55 -0.39 11.54 -19.24
N ILE A 56 -0.09 12.32 -18.21
CA ILE A 56 1.26 12.47 -17.61
C ILE A 56 1.39 11.65 -16.33
N TYR A 57 0.49 11.86 -15.36
CA TYR A 57 0.57 11.24 -14.04
C TYR A 57 -0.50 10.16 -13.87
N PRO A 58 -0.20 9.04 -13.19
CA PRO A 58 -1.17 7.98 -12.98
C PRO A 58 -2.29 8.45 -12.05
N TYR A 59 -3.53 8.12 -12.42
CA TYR A 59 -4.74 8.31 -11.64
C TYR A 59 -5.18 6.97 -11.06
N TYR A 60 -5.05 6.81 -9.73
CA TYR A 60 -5.31 5.55 -9.05
C TYR A 60 -6.77 5.42 -8.60
N GLY A 61 -7.31 4.22 -8.80
CA GLY A 61 -8.55 3.72 -8.24
C GLY A 61 -8.31 2.85 -7.01
N ALA A 62 -9.31 2.03 -6.68
CA ALA A 62 -9.28 1.11 -5.54
C ALA A 62 -8.08 0.16 -5.55
N VAL A 63 -7.74 -0.42 -6.71
CA VAL A 63 -6.75 -1.52 -6.80
C VAL A 63 -5.74 -1.37 -7.95
N SER A 64 -5.88 -0.34 -8.79
CA SER A 64 -5.00 -0.15 -9.96
C SER A 64 -5.04 1.29 -10.49
N ILE A 65 -4.14 1.60 -11.43
CA ILE A 65 -4.25 2.78 -12.27
C ILE A 65 -5.49 2.62 -13.15
N VAL A 66 -6.40 3.59 -13.09
CA VAL A 66 -7.64 3.61 -13.89
C VAL A 66 -7.57 4.59 -15.05
N ASP A 67 -6.65 5.57 -14.98
CA ASP A 67 -6.43 6.58 -16.01
C ASP A 67 -5.09 7.30 -15.80
N TYR A 68 -4.83 8.33 -16.62
CA TYR A 68 -3.74 9.29 -16.46
C TYR A 68 -4.29 10.71 -16.55
N VAL A 69 -3.66 11.65 -15.82
CA VAL A 69 -4.05 13.08 -15.71
C VAL A 69 -2.82 13.98 -15.89
N ASP A 70 -3.03 15.28 -16.07
CA ASP A 70 -1.98 16.26 -16.32
C ASP A 70 -1.36 16.88 -15.06
N ASP A 71 -1.93 16.59 -13.89
CA ASP A 71 -1.46 17.11 -12.61
C ASP A 71 -1.44 15.99 -11.55
N PHE A 72 -0.89 16.26 -10.36
CA PHE A 72 -0.79 15.30 -9.26
C PHE A 72 -1.17 15.96 -7.93
N ILE A 73 -1.67 15.17 -6.98
CA ILE A 73 -1.94 15.59 -5.59
C ILE A 73 -0.83 15.11 -4.66
N PHE A 74 -0.32 13.90 -4.92
CA PHE A 74 0.64 13.24 -4.06
C PHE A 74 2.00 13.15 -4.76
N ASP A 75 3.09 13.36 -3.99
CA ASP A 75 4.46 13.17 -4.42
C ASP A 75 5.24 12.50 -3.27
N GLY A 76 5.81 11.34 -3.51
CA GLY A 76 6.53 10.55 -2.52
C GLY A 76 6.04 9.12 -2.45
N GLU A 77 6.18 8.51 -1.28
CA GLU A 77 5.84 7.12 -1.02
C GLU A 77 4.57 7.03 -0.18
N TYR A 78 3.62 6.20 -0.61
CA TYR A 78 2.31 6.03 0.02
C TYR A 78 1.79 4.61 -0.17
N LEU A 79 0.92 4.19 0.74
CA LEU A 79 0.10 3.00 0.56
C LEU A 79 -1.33 3.40 0.21
N LEU A 80 -1.90 2.71 -0.78
CA LEU A 80 -3.30 2.81 -1.12
C LEU A 80 -4.00 1.51 -0.69
N LEU A 81 -4.91 1.61 0.28
CA LEU A 81 -5.73 0.49 0.74
C LEU A 81 -7.13 0.62 0.14
N SER A 82 -7.62 -0.41 -0.56
CA SER A 82 -8.94 -0.41 -1.18
C SER A 82 -10.03 -0.07 -0.18
N GLU A 83 -10.77 1.03 -0.42
CA GLU A 83 -11.88 1.48 0.44
C GLU A 83 -13.18 0.78 0.08
N ASP A 84 -13.48 0.66 -1.22
CA ASP A 84 -14.70 0.03 -1.72
C ASP A 84 -14.47 -0.65 -3.08
N GLY A 85 -15.41 -1.49 -3.48
CA GLY A 85 -15.37 -2.19 -4.75
C GLY A 85 -15.93 -3.60 -4.65
N ILE A 86 -15.76 -4.39 -5.72
CA ILE A 86 -16.20 -5.80 -5.74
C ILE A 86 -15.39 -6.62 -4.73
N TYR A 87 -14.11 -6.28 -4.57
CA TYR A 87 -13.20 -6.92 -3.62
C TYR A 87 -12.43 -5.83 -2.88
N VAL A 88 -12.60 -5.75 -1.56
CA VAL A 88 -11.79 -4.89 -0.67
C VAL A 88 -10.78 -5.72 0.13
N VAL A 89 -11.02 -7.02 0.24
CA VAL A 89 -10.13 -8.02 0.82
C VAL A 89 -10.02 -9.23 -0.10
N ASP A 90 -8.93 -9.98 0.01
CA ASP A 90 -8.71 -11.25 -0.67
C ASP A 90 -9.52 -12.41 0.00
N GLU A 91 -9.33 -13.64 -0.49
CA GLU A 91 -9.98 -14.84 0.04
C GLU A 91 -9.60 -15.18 1.50
N ASN A 92 -8.47 -14.64 1.99
CA ASN A 92 -7.99 -14.80 3.36
C ASN A 92 -8.43 -13.63 4.26
N GLY A 93 -9.12 -12.64 3.69
CA GLY A 93 -9.56 -11.44 4.40
C GLY A 93 -8.49 -10.33 4.47
N HIS A 94 -7.38 -10.46 3.74
CA HIS A 94 -6.34 -9.44 3.72
C HIS A 94 -6.75 -8.29 2.79
N PRO A 95 -6.50 -7.02 3.17
CA PRO A 95 -6.87 -5.87 2.36
C PRO A 95 -6.07 -5.82 1.05
N LEU A 96 -6.71 -5.31 -0.01
CA LEU A 96 -6.01 -5.04 -1.26
C LEU A 96 -5.22 -3.75 -1.12
N LEU A 97 -3.89 -3.86 -1.25
CA LEU A 97 -2.94 -2.78 -1.05
C LEU A 97 -2.10 -2.52 -2.31
N GLN A 98 -1.86 -1.25 -2.56
CA GLN A 98 -0.89 -0.78 -3.55
C GLN A 98 0.18 0.03 -2.84
N HIS A 99 1.46 -0.22 -3.15
CA HIS A 99 2.60 0.56 -2.67
C HIS A 99 3.06 1.46 -3.81
N ILE A 100 2.85 2.77 -3.68
CA ILE A 100 3.02 3.76 -4.74
C ILE A 100 4.18 4.67 -4.41
N THR A 101 4.99 4.96 -5.43
CA THR A 101 6.11 5.91 -5.34
C THR A 101 6.02 6.95 -6.45
N GLY A 102 6.44 8.18 -6.14
CA GLY A 102 6.48 9.30 -7.07
C GLY A 102 5.18 10.11 -7.13
N LYS A 103 4.94 10.75 -8.27
CA LYS A 103 3.81 11.66 -8.47
C LYS A 103 2.57 10.92 -8.95
N PHE A 104 1.45 11.13 -8.28
CA PHE A 104 0.19 10.49 -8.65
C PHE A 104 -1.03 11.28 -8.17
N TRP A 105 -2.18 10.92 -8.72
CA TRP A 105 -3.49 11.34 -8.28
C TRP A 105 -4.30 10.13 -7.81
N ALA A 106 -5.12 10.27 -6.79
CA ALA A 106 -5.98 9.21 -6.29
C ALA A 106 -7.44 9.68 -6.19
N ASN A 107 -8.35 8.78 -6.54
CA ASN A 107 -9.78 8.98 -6.30
C ASN A 107 -10.17 8.61 -4.86
N ASN A 108 -11.47 8.56 -4.58
CA ASN A 108 -12.03 8.26 -3.27
C ASN A 108 -12.31 6.76 -3.03
N HIS A 109 -11.79 5.86 -3.88
CA HIS A 109 -11.99 4.41 -3.74
C HIS A 109 -10.81 3.70 -3.03
N ALA A 110 -9.82 4.44 -2.56
CA ALA A 110 -8.73 3.92 -1.75
C ALA A 110 -8.40 4.87 -0.60
N HIS A 111 -8.09 4.35 0.58
CA HIS A 111 -7.46 5.09 1.67
C HIS A 111 -6.00 5.36 1.34
N ILE A 112 -5.52 6.56 1.62
CA ILE A 112 -4.15 6.99 1.36
C ILE A 112 -3.41 7.04 2.70
N LEU A 113 -2.38 6.22 2.84
CA LEU A 113 -1.70 5.99 4.11
C LEU A 113 -0.20 6.25 4.00
N LYS A 114 0.39 6.71 5.11
CA LYS A 114 1.82 6.69 5.38
C LYS A 114 2.11 6.03 6.73
N GLY A 115 3.31 5.53 6.88
CA GLY A 115 3.77 5.02 8.17
C GLY A 115 3.99 6.13 9.19
N LYS A 116 3.77 5.83 10.48
CA LYS A 116 4.14 6.67 11.63
C LYS A 116 4.53 5.82 12.82
N SER A 117 5.02 6.44 13.89
CA SER A 117 5.42 5.77 15.14
C SER A 117 6.46 4.65 14.91
N GLY A 118 7.49 4.95 14.10
CA GLY A 118 8.55 4.00 13.75
C GLY A 118 8.27 3.13 12.53
N PHE A 119 7.01 2.98 12.09
CA PHE A 119 6.68 2.31 10.83
C PHE A 119 7.01 3.21 9.64
N ASN A 120 7.72 2.67 8.66
CA ASN A 120 7.80 3.22 7.30
C ASN A 120 6.74 2.55 6.40
N GLU A 121 6.65 2.98 5.14
CA GLU A 121 5.66 2.46 4.20
C GLU A 121 5.84 0.96 3.93
N ASP A 122 7.07 0.45 3.93
CA ASP A 122 7.39 -0.96 3.70
C ASP A 122 6.91 -1.86 4.85
N SER A 123 7.23 -1.49 6.10
CA SER A 123 6.76 -2.23 7.28
C SER A 123 5.26 -2.10 7.45
N LEU A 124 4.69 -0.91 7.27
CA LEU A 124 3.24 -0.72 7.29
C LEU A 124 2.55 -1.59 6.23
N TYR A 125 3.11 -1.65 5.00
CA TYR A 125 2.60 -2.53 3.95
C TYR A 125 2.55 -3.99 4.41
N LEU A 126 3.65 -4.52 4.97
CA LEU A 126 3.71 -5.90 5.41
C LEU A 126 2.74 -6.18 6.57
N PHE A 127 2.60 -5.26 7.52
CA PHE A 127 1.65 -5.39 8.62
C PHE A 127 0.21 -5.43 8.12
N LEU A 128 -0.20 -4.48 7.29
CA LEU A 128 -1.57 -4.42 6.78
C LEU A 128 -1.87 -5.59 5.83
N ALA A 129 -0.93 -5.94 4.94
CA ALA A 129 -1.08 -7.04 3.98
C ALA A 129 -1.22 -8.43 4.63
N ASN A 130 -0.83 -8.58 5.90
CA ASN A 130 -0.96 -9.83 6.65
C ASN A 130 -2.03 -9.76 7.74
N THR A 131 -2.82 -8.69 7.77
CA THR A 131 -3.88 -8.50 8.77
C THR A 131 -5.23 -8.88 8.16
N ASN A 132 -5.95 -9.80 8.80
CA ASN A 132 -7.31 -10.16 8.37
C ASN A 132 -8.29 -9.03 8.76
N MET A 133 -8.71 -8.26 7.78
CA MET A 133 -9.64 -7.12 7.91
C MET A 133 -11.09 -7.48 7.52
N ALA A 134 -11.39 -8.73 7.19
CA ALA A 134 -12.75 -9.16 6.89
C ALA A 134 -13.78 -8.77 7.98
N PRO A 135 -13.45 -8.78 9.29
CA PRO A 135 -14.40 -8.39 10.33
C PRO A 135 -14.87 -6.92 10.27
N ILE A 136 -14.12 -6.04 9.61
CA ILE A 136 -14.48 -4.61 9.48
C ILE A 136 -15.04 -4.25 8.10
N VAL A 137 -15.17 -5.23 7.21
CA VAL A 137 -15.86 -5.04 5.93
C VAL A 137 -17.35 -4.90 6.17
N THR A 138 -17.94 -3.84 5.64
CA THR A 138 -19.37 -3.54 5.72
C THR A 138 -20.00 -3.51 4.33
N GLY A 139 -21.33 -3.61 4.23
CA GLY A 139 -22.03 -3.52 2.94
C GLY A 139 -22.10 -4.85 2.18
N ALA A 140 -23.22 -5.58 2.29
CA ALA A 140 -23.40 -6.86 1.63
C ALA A 140 -23.42 -6.80 0.09
N ALA A 141 -23.94 -5.72 -0.49
CA ALA A 141 -24.03 -5.54 -1.94
C ALA A 141 -22.81 -4.80 -2.52
N GLN A 142 -22.20 -3.94 -1.74
CA GLN A 142 -20.98 -3.21 -2.08
C GLN A 142 -20.06 -3.23 -0.87
N PRO A 143 -19.12 -4.17 -0.82
CA PRO A 143 -18.16 -4.27 0.28
C PRO A 143 -17.37 -2.98 0.46
N LYS A 144 -17.19 -2.57 1.72
CA LYS A 144 -16.46 -1.35 2.05
C LYS A 144 -15.73 -1.48 3.39
N ILE A 145 -14.48 -1.02 3.42
CA ILE A 145 -13.73 -0.72 4.64
C ILE A 145 -13.79 0.80 4.82
N ASN A 146 -14.60 1.31 5.74
CA ASN A 146 -14.64 2.74 5.99
C ASN A 146 -13.48 3.19 6.88
N GLN A 147 -13.10 4.47 6.76
CA GLN A 147 -11.94 5.02 7.47
C GLN A 147 -12.04 4.87 9.00
N ALA A 148 -13.22 5.04 9.59
CA ALA A 148 -13.39 4.94 11.04
C ALA A 148 -13.14 3.52 11.54
N ASN A 149 -13.65 2.52 10.83
CA ASN A 149 -13.42 1.11 11.16
C ASN A 149 -11.94 0.74 10.96
N LEU A 150 -11.32 1.21 9.87
CA LEU A 150 -9.91 0.97 9.60
C LEU A 150 -9.03 1.59 10.69
N LYS A 151 -9.25 2.84 11.06
CA LYS A 151 -8.51 3.54 12.12
C LYS A 151 -8.59 2.82 13.46
N SER A 152 -9.79 2.40 13.85
CA SER A 152 -10.05 1.73 15.14
C SER A 152 -9.74 0.23 15.15
N PHE A 153 -9.29 -0.33 14.02
CA PHE A 153 -8.98 -1.75 13.94
C PHE A 153 -7.82 -2.11 14.85
N SER A 154 -8.07 -3.03 15.82
CA SER A 154 -7.08 -3.40 16.83
C SER A 154 -5.98 -4.28 16.25
N ILE A 155 -4.75 -3.95 16.60
CA ILE A 155 -3.53 -4.66 16.21
C ILE A 155 -2.56 -4.76 17.40
N THR A 156 -1.68 -5.75 17.35
CA THR A 156 -0.53 -5.80 18.27
C THR A 156 0.61 -4.97 17.68
N ILE A 157 1.12 -4.01 18.47
CA ILE A 157 2.19 -3.11 18.06
C ILE A 157 3.49 -3.52 18.76
N PRO A 158 4.53 -3.91 18.00
CA PRO A 158 5.85 -4.20 18.54
C PRO A 158 6.49 -2.95 19.17
N SER A 159 7.53 -3.16 19.97
CA SER A 159 8.32 -2.03 20.48
C SER A 159 9.03 -1.29 19.35
N ASN A 160 9.33 0.00 19.55
CA ASN A 160 10.00 0.82 18.53
C ASN A 160 11.33 0.21 18.08
N GLU A 161 12.11 -0.35 19.00
CA GLU A 161 13.39 -1.00 18.69
C GLU A 161 13.19 -2.19 17.73
N VAL A 162 12.15 -2.99 17.94
CA VAL A 162 11.82 -4.12 17.08
C VAL A 162 11.44 -3.64 15.68
N ILE A 163 10.62 -2.58 15.58
CA ILE A 163 10.22 -2.01 14.29
C ILE A 163 11.40 -1.39 13.55
N GLU A 164 12.30 -0.67 14.22
CA GLU A 164 13.50 -0.10 13.62
C GLU A 164 14.42 -1.19 13.06
N ASN A 165 14.66 -2.26 13.84
CA ASN A 165 15.45 -3.41 13.40
C ASN A 165 14.80 -4.14 12.21
N PHE A 166 13.48 -4.30 12.25
CA PHE A 166 12.72 -4.90 11.15
C PHE A 166 12.79 -4.06 9.89
N ASN A 167 12.60 -2.72 9.98
CA ASN A 167 12.77 -1.81 8.85
C ASN A 167 14.15 -1.95 8.20
N ALA A 168 15.22 -1.94 9.02
CA ALA A 168 16.57 -2.10 8.52
C ALA A 168 16.80 -3.44 7.80
N LEU A 169 16.14 -4.50 8.27
CA LEU A 169 16.24 -5.83 7.68
C LEU A 169 15.52 -5.94 6.34
N ILE A 170 14.33 -5.34 6.20
CA ILE A 170 13.50 -5.46 4.98
C ILE A 170 13.86 -4.42 3.91
N GLN A 171 14.41 -3.25 4.27
CA GLN A 171 14.69 -2.14 3.37
C GLN A 171 15.46 -2.55 2.11
N PRO A 172 16.55 -3.34 2.16
CA PRO A 172 17.29 -3.72 0.95
C PRO A 172 16.45 -4.48 -0.09
N PHE A 173 15.43 -5.22 0.35
CA PHE A 173 14.55 -5.97 -0.56
C PHE A 173 13.56 -5.04 -1.27
N PHE A 174 13.07 -4.02 -0.58
CA PHE A 174 12.19 -3.02 -1.18
C PHE A 174 12.96 -2.10 -2.13
N ASP A 175 14.17 -1.66 -1.75
CA ASP A 175 15.06 -0.89 -2.63
C ASP A 175 15.37 -1.66 -3.93
N GLN A 176 15.67 -2.95 -3.82
CA GLN A 176 15.90 -3.80 -4.99
C GLN A 176 14.65 -3.95 -5.85
N ARG A 177 13.46 -4.06 -5.24
CA ARG A 177 12.19 -4.10 -5.96
C ARG A 177 11.99 -2.81 -6.76
N LEU A 178 12.13 -1.65 -6.13
CA LEU A 178 11.99 -0.35 -6.78
C LEU A 178 12.98 -0.16 -7.94
N SER A 179 14.24 -0.59 -7.74
CA SER A 179 15.26 -0.58 -8.78
C SER A 179 14.87 -1.46 -9.97
N ASN A 180 14.39 -2.67 -9.71
CA ASN A 180 13.94 -3.59 -10.76
C ASN A 180 12.71 -3.04 -11.51
N GLU A 181 11.73 -2.46 -10.81
CA GLU A 181 10.56 -1.83 -11.42
C GLU A 181 10.94 -0.66 -12.34
N ALA A 182 11.90 0.16 -11.92
CA ALA A 182 12.41 1.25 -12.75
C ALA A 182 13.13 0.74 -14.01
N GLU A 183 13.92 -0.34 -13.88
CA GLU A 183 14.59 -0.98 -15.01
C GLU A 183 13.57 -1.58 -16.00
N VAL A 184 12.55 -2.28 -15.51
CA VAL A 184 11.47 -2.83 -16.35
C VAL A 184 10.78 -1.72 -17.14
N LYS A 185 10.38 -0.61 -16.51
CA LYS A 185 9.77 0.54 -17.20
C LYS A 185 10.68 1.11 -18.30
N LYS A 186 11.99 1.19 -18.02
CA LYS A 186 12.97 1.66 -19.00
C LYS A 186 13.08 0.71 -20.19
N LEU A 187 13.12 -0.59 -19.92
CA LEU A 187 13.20 -1.63 -20.98
C LEU A 187 11.93 -1.66 -21.84
N GLU A 188 10.76 -1.50 -21.24
CA GLU A 188 9.48 -1.39 -21.96
C GLU A 188 9.48 -0.16 -22.89
N SER A 189 9.90 1.00 -22.39
CA SER A 189 10.02 2.23 -23.19
C SER A 189 10.99 2.07 -24.37
N LEU A 190 12.13 1.41 -24.16
CA LEU A 190 13.10 1.11 -25.21
C LEU A 190 12.54 0.14 -26.25
N LYS A 191 11.86 -0.90 -25.81
CA LYS A 191 11.17 -1.86 -26.67
C LYS A 191 10.17 -1.15 -27.60
N ASP A 192 9.33 -0.29 -27.05
CA ASP A 192 8.30 0.43 -27.82
C ASP A 192 8.93 1.41 -28.81
N LEU A 193 10.01 2.10 -28.43
CA LEU A 193 10.79 2.94 -29.32
C LEU A 193 11.41 2.16 -30.50
N LEU A 194 11.95 0.96 -30.23
CA LEU A 194 12.53 0.12 -31.29
C LEU A 194 11.45 -0.44 -32.21
N LEU A 195 10.33 -0.89 -31.67
CA LEU A 195 9.20 -1.39 -32.48
C LEU A 195 8.64 -0.28 -33.39
N SER A 196 8.51 0.94 -32.89
CA SER A 196 8.04 2.09 -33.68
C SER A 196 8.97 2.41 -34.87
N ARG A 197 10.28 2.11 -34.78
CA ARG A 197 11.26 2.31 -35.83
C ARG A 197 11.33 1.18 -36.84
N LEU A 198 10.84 0.00 -36.50
CA LEU A 198 10.82 -1.16 -37.40
C LEU A 198 9.57 -1.21 -38.28
N VAL A 199 8.51 -0.49 -37.89
CA VAL A 199 7.22 -0.47 -38.61
C VAL A 199 7.11 0.74 -39.57
N ASN A 200 8.04 1.69 -39.46
CA ASN A 200 8.19 2.82 -40.42
C ASN A 200 9.36 2.57 -41.36
#